data_90d161bd22270e82867de9bffb11ec3e
#
_entry.id   90d161bd22270e82867de9bffb11ec3e
#
_cell.length_a   1.000
_cell.length_b   1.000
_cell.length_c   1.000
_cell.angle_alpha   90.00
_cell.angle_beta   90.00
_cell.angle_gamma   90.00
#
_symmetry.space_group_name_H-M   'P 1'
#
loop_
_entity.id
_entity.type
_entity.pdbx_description
1 polymer ?
#
loop_
_entity_poly.entity_id
_entity_poly.type
_entity_poly.pdbx_seq_one_letter_code
_entity_poly.pdbx_strand_id
1 'polypeptide(L)'
;MSTVFAEEFDAQLKARFGRPAVVRTSPKIGRGVGFAHGTPGSFGLDASPAAAEALRRRLGEDGIRQLEASANKAFEHFALQGGRRVPGFNPYEDRDRAEARLARVLRVVENLCLDPSLYRRLEDVVVAGEFIAEMFEDFLGALVYADSDPYRIATELTDSKEKITELLLAMPSRRVAVTVRQRYHRDLQHKWTVNDLRDIDALSVAVPYCDVVVTDHAARTAITHVHLDRRFSTIVTSRRQELLQSLPPGAHTSKPSGS
;
A
#
# COMPACT_ATOMS: atom_id res chain seq x y z
N MET A 1 10.07 3.75 0.72
CA MET A 1 9.52 2.37 0.65
C MET A 1 8.29 2.29 1.54
N SER A 2 7.14 1.83 1.05
CA SER A 2 6.02 1.56 1.95
C SER A 2 6.37 0.38 2.86
N THR A 3 5.97 0.45 4.13
CA THR A 3 6.25 -0.63 5.10
C THR A 3 5.64 -1.96 4.65
N VAL A 4 4.47 -1.90 4.01
CA VAL A 4 3.78 -3.09 3.46
C VAL A 4 4.62 -3.74 2.37
N PHE A 5 5.12 -2.95 1.41
CA PHE A 5 5.99 -3.47 0.35
C PHE A 5 7.24 -4.15 0.91
N ALA A 6 7.94 -3.46 1.83
CA ALA A 6 9.16 -3.99 2.42
C ALA A 6 8.95 -5.34 3.11
N GLU A 7 7.85 -5.51 3.84
CA GLU A 7 7.54 -6.75 4.52
C GLU A 7 7.09 -7.86 3.56
N GLU A 8 6.28 -7.53 2.54
CA GLU A 8 5.90 -8.50 1.52
C GLU A 8 7.13 -8.98 0.74
N PHE A 9 8.02 -8.04 0.39
CA PHE A 9 9.24 -8.37 -0.33
C PHE A 9 10.20 -9.21 0.52
N ASP A 10 10.42 -8.83 1.78
CA ASP A 10 11.23 -9.63 2.72
C ASP A 10 10.66 -11.05 2.89
N ALA A 11 9.33 -11.18 2.94
CA ALA A 11 8.67 -12.48 2.97
C ALA A 11 8.98 -13.32 1.72
N GLN A 12 8.99 -12.70 0.53
CA GLN A 12 9.34 -13.39 -0.72
C GLN A 12 10.81 -13.80 -0.75
N LEU A 13 11.71 -12.94 -0.30
CA LEU A 13 13.13 -13.28 -0.19
C LEU A 13 13.34 -14.47 0.75
N LYS A 14 12.73 -14.44 1.92
CA LYS A 14 12.83 -15.53 2.91
C LYS A 14 12.28 -16.84 2.37
N ALA A 15 11.13 -16.81 1.71
CA ALA A 15 10.51 -18.01 1.14
C ALA A 15 11.38 -18.64 0.03
N ARG A 16 11.97 -17.83 -0.85
CA ARG A 16 12.77 -18.30 -1.99
C ARG A 16 14.17 -18.78 -1.60
N PHE A 17 14.75 -18.20 -0.56
CA PHE A 17 16.09 -18.54 -0.05
C PHE A 17 16.05 -19.45 1.18
N GLY A 18 14.93 -20.15 1.41
CA GLY A 18 14.81 -21.17 2.46
C GLY A 18 14.69 -20.64 3.88
N ARG A 19 14.40 -19.35 4.05
CA ARG A 19 14.10 -18.77 5.36
C ARG A 19 12.59 -18.78 5.59
N PRO A 20 12.10 -19.10 6.81
CA PRO A 20 10.65 -19.04 7.08
C PRO A 20 10.13 -17.62 6.88
N ALA A 21 9.18 -17.47 5.95
CA ALA A 21 8.49 -16.21 5.72
C ALA A 21 7.48 -15.99 6.84
N VAL A 22 7.69 -15.00 7.67
CA VAL A 22 6.67 -14.53 8.59
C VAL A 22 6.04 -13.28 7.97
N VAL A 23 5.00 -13.47 7.15
CA VAL A 23 4.13 -12.36 6.78
C VAL A 23 3.39 -11.97 8.07
N ARG A 24 3.90 -10.95 8.72
CA ARG A 24 3.19 -10.35 9.86
C ARG A 24 2.02 -9.56 9.30
N THR A 25 0.89 -10.22 9.12
CA THR A 25 -0.41 -9.59 8.84
C THR A 25 -0.97 -8.82 10.04
N SER A 26 -0.19 -8.74 11.13
CA SER A 26 -0.55 -7.96 12.31
C SER A 26 -0.79 -6.50 11.95
N PRO A 27 -1.73 -5.82 12.58
CA PRO A 27 -2.42 -4.62 12.12
C PRO A 27 -1.46 -3.46 11.84
N LYS A 28 -1.05 -3.33 10.59
CA LYS A 28 -0.34 -2.16 10.06
C LYS A 28 -1.31 -1.03 9.74
N ILE A 29 -2.55 -1.40 9.53
CA ILE A 29 -3.68 -0.53 9.24
C ILE A 29 -4.30 -0.13 10.57
N GLY A 30 -4.49 1.17 10.78
CA GLY A 30 -4.96 1.72 12.04
C GLY A 30 -3.88 2.23 12.99
N ARG A 31 -2.59 2.12 12.60
CA ARG A 31 -1.48 2.72 13.36
C ARG A 31 -1.25 4.21 13.06
N GLY A 32 -2.09 4.79 12.20
CA GLY A 32 -2.04 6.20 11.84
C GLY A 32 -1.07 6.55 10.72
N VAL A 33 -1.11 7.81 10.32
CA VAL A 33 -0.35 8.35 9.19
C VAL A 33 1.16 8.23 9.39
N GLY A 34 1.66 8.39 10.62
CA GLY A 34 3.09 8.24 10.93
C GLY A 34 3.61 6.84 10.60
N PHE A 35 2.83 5.80 10.89
CA PHE A 35 3.20 4.43 10.54
C PHE A 35 3.14 4.19 9.03
N ALA A 36 2.13 4.74 8.35
CA ALA A 36 2.00 4.63 6.90
C ALA A 36 3.17 5.27 6.15
N HIS A 37 3.77 6.32 6.71
CA HIS A 37 4.96 6.98 6.17
C HIS A 37 6.30 6.38 6.63
N GLY A 38 6.28 5.25 7.32
CA GLY A 38 7.49 4.55 7.73
C GLY A 38 8.22 5.16 8.93
N THR A 39 7.55 6.02 9.69
CA THR A 39 8.05 6.59 10.95
C THR A 39 7.24 6.07 12.14
N PRO A 40 7.38 4.77 12.53
CA PRO A 40 6.66 4.25 13.67
C PRO A 40 7.17 4.90 14.96
N GLY A 41 6.28 5.63 15.64
CA GLY A 41 6.50 6.06 17.01
C GLY A 41 7.38 7.30 17.22
N SER A 42 7.84 7.97 16.17
CA SER A 42 8.75 9.11 16.33
C SER A 42 8.18 10.44 15.83
N PHE A 43 6.88 10.69 16.06
CA PHE A 43 6.39 12.04 15.80
C PHE A 43 7.02 13.04 16.77
N GLY A 44 8.07 13.71 16.30
CA GLY A 44 8.61 14.89 16.95
C GLY A 44 9.42 14.67 18.23
N LEU A 45 9.64 13.43 18.60
CA LEU A 45 10.62 13.11 19.62
C LEU A 45 11.91 12.61 18.97
N ASP A 46 12.57 13.49 18.20
CA ASP A 46 14.03 13.44 18.02
C ASP A 46 14.72 13.70 19.39
N ALA A 47 14.19 13.01 20.39
CA ALA A 47 14.75 13.03 21.71
C ALA A 47 16.05 12.23 21.65
N SER A 48 17.13 12.82 22.11
CA SER A 48 18.35 12.07 22.35
C SER A 48 18.00 10.79 23.15
N PRO A 49 18.72 9.68 23.01
CA PRO A 49 18.42 8.44 23.75
C PRO A 49 18.22 8.69 25.26
N ALA A 50 18.96 9.65 25.82
CA ALA A 50 18.83 10.06 27.24
C ALA A 50 17.49 10.76 27.52
N ALA A 51 16.99 11.60 26.63
CA ALA A 51 15.70 12.26 26.78
C ALA A 51 14.54 11.29 26.61
N ALA A 52 14.64 10.33 25.68
CA ALA A 52 13.65 9.26 25.50
C ALA A 52 13.57 8.38 26.75
N GLU A 53 14.70 8.02 27.33
CA GLU A 53 14.77 7.23 28.57
C GLU A 53 14.22 8.00 29.79
N ALA A 54 14.50 9.29 29.89
CA ALA A 54 13.93 10.14 30.94
C ALA A 54 12.40 10.25 30.82
N LEU A 55 11.90 10.32 29.57
CA LEU A 55 10.46 10.37 29.30
C LEU A 55 9.77 9.04 29.66
N ARG A 56 10.37 7.90 29.30
CA ARG A 56 9.89 6.56 29.71
C ARG A 56 9.83 6.41 31.23
N ARG A 57 10.89 6.82 31.93
CA ARG A 57 10.89 6.77 33.40
C ARG A 57 9.81 7.62 34.04
N ARG A 58 9.49 8.78 33.45
CA ARG A 58 8.49 9.71 33.99
C ARG A 58 7.05 9.29 33.70
N LEU A 59 6.77 8.79 32.51
CA LEU A 59 5.42 8.49 32.03
C LEU A 59 5.04 7.00 32.11
N GLY A 60 6.04 6.14 32.24
CA GLY A 60 5.83 4.69 32.09
C GLY A 60 5.47 4.31 30.65
N GLU A 61 5.40 3.01 30.36
CA GLU A 61 5.09 2.51 29.03
C GLU A 61 3.66 2.87 28.55
N ASP A 62 2.69 2.92 29.49
CA ASP A 62 1.33 3.32 29.18
C ASP A 62 1.22 4.80 28.83
N GLY A 63 1.92 5.66 29.57
CA GLY A 63 1.97 7.09 29.28
C GLY A 63 2.65 7.39 27.96
N ILE A 64 3.68 6.65 27.60
CA ILE A 64 4.33 6.76 26.28
C ILE A 64 3.34 6.36 25.17
N ARG A 65 2.63 5.23 25.31
CA ARG A 65 1.62 4.81 24.33
C ARG A 65 0.51 5.85 24.15
N GLN A 66 0.04 6.47 25.25
CA GLN A 66 -0.97 7.53 25.19
C GLN A 66 -0.43 8.80 24.49
N LEU A 67 0.83 9.17 24.76
CA LEU A 67 1.48 10.30 24.12
C LEU A 67 1.63 10.07 22.62
N GLU A 68 2.09 8.88 22.20
CA GLU A 68 2.22 8.50 20.80
C GLU A 68 0.87 8.48 20.09
N ALA A 69 -0.17 7.92 20.71
CA ALA A 69 -1.52 7.92 20.17
C ALA A 69 -2.07 9.34 19.99
N SER A 70 -1.82 10.21 20.96
CA SER A 70 -2.24 11.63 20.90
C SER A 70 -1.48 12.41 19.83
N ALA A 71 -0.18 12.18 19.70
CA ALA A 71 0.65 12.78 18.68
C ALA A 71 0.24 12.32 17.28
N ASN A 72 0.00 11.04 17.08
CA ASN A 72 -0.50 10.48 15.83
C ASN A 72 -1.85 11.08 15.44
N LYS A 73 -2.78 11.20 16.39
CA LYS A 73 -4.10 11.82 16.16
C LYS A 73 -3.98 13.30 15.79
N ALA A 74 -3.13 14.04 16.48
CA ALA A 74 -2.89 15.46 16.18
C ALA A 74 -2.29 15.63 14.78
N PHE A 75 -1.34 14.77 14.40
CA PHE A 75 -0.74 14.79 13.08
C PHE A 75 -1.73 14.42 11.97
N GLU A 76 -2.54 13.39 12.19
CA GLU A 76 -3.58 12.98 11.24
C GLU A 76 -4.57 14.13 11.00
N HIS A 77 -4.99 14.81 12.09
CA HIS A 77 -5.83 15.99 12.00
C HIS A 77 -5.17 17.14 11.24
N PHE A 78 -3.88 17.37 11.47
CA PHE A 78 -3.10 18.40 10.77
C PHE A 78 -2.91 18.06 9.29
N ALA A 79 -2.64 16.79 8.96
CA ALA A 79 -2.51 16.31 7.58
C ALA A 79 -3.84 16.45 6.81
N LEU A 80 -4.97 16.10 7.45
CA LEU A 80 -6.31 16.23 6.86
C LEU A 80 -6.71 17.70 6.63
N GLN A 81 -6.19 18.64 7.42
CA GLN A 81 -6.40 20.07 7.21
C GLN A 81 -5.54 20.68 6.09
N GLY A 82 -4.77 19.87 5.38
CA GLY A 82 -3.89 20.32 4.29
C GLY A 82 -2.66 21.09 4.80
N GLY A 83 -2.16 20.76 5.98
CA GLY A 83 -0.98 21.34 6.59
C GLY A 83 0.25 21.24 5.66
N ARG A 84 0.74 22.38 5.20
CA ARG A 84 1.84 22.49 4.21
C ARG A 84 3.23 22.10 4.75
N ARG A 85 3.36 21.77 6.02
CA ARG A 85 4.66 21.53 6.69
C ARG A 85 4.63 20.30 7.58
N VAL A 86 4.19 19.19 7.01
CA VAL A 86 4.34 17.92 7.69
C VAL A 86 5.74 17.38 7.36
N PRO A 87 6.62 17.10 8.33
CA PRO A 87 7.92 16.50 8.05
C PRO A 87 7.75 15.22 7.20
N GLY A 88 8.46 15.18 6.09
CA GLY A 88 8.38 14.05 5.13
C GLY A 88 7.18 14.08 4.18
N PHE A 89 6.30 15.08 4.26
CA PHE A 89 5.22 15.27 3.30
C PHE A 89 5.35 16.61 2.58
N ASN A 90 5.63 16.56 1.28
CA ASN A 90 5.63 17.72 0.40
C ASN A 90 4.47 17.56 -0.61
N PRO A 91 3.37 18.32 -0.47
CA PRO A 91 2.21 18.17 -1.35
C PRO A 91 2.51 18.54 -2.82
N TYR A 92 3.54 19.31 -3.09
CA TYR A 92 3.95 19.63 -4.45
C TYR A 92 4.71 18.46 -5.08
N GLU A 93 5.66 17.86 -4.38
CA GLU A 93 6.35 16.64 -4.85
C GLU A 93 5.38 15.48 -5.03
N ASP A 94 4.41 15.33 -4.14
CA ASP A 94 3.36 14.31 -4.28
C ASP A 94 2.51 14.54 -5.52
N ARG A 95 2.14 15.79 -5.80
CA ARG A 95 1.40 16.17 -7.01
C ARG A 95 2.21 15.89 -8.27
N ASP A 96 3.45 16.36 -8.35
CA ASP A 96 4.32 16.20 -9.51
C ASP A 96 4.59 14.71 -9.77
N ARG A 97 4.79 13.92 -8.72
CA ARG A 97 4.94 12.47 -8.81
C ARG A 97 3.66 11.80 -9.33
N ALA A 98 2.49 12.21 -8.84
CA ALA A 98 1.21 11.68 -9.30
C ALA A 98 0.93 12.01 -10.76
N GLU A 99 1.24 13.24 -11.21
CA GLU A 99 1.12 13.66 -12.60
C GLU A 99 2.10 12.89 -13.51
N ALA A 100 3.33 12.67 -13.09
CA ALA A 100 4.31 11.85 -13.81
C ALA A 100 3.86 10.38 -13.93
N ARG A 101 3.26 9.82 -12.89
CA ARG A 101 2.67 8.46 -12.91
C ARG A 101 1.51 8.40 -13.91
N LEU A 102 0.60 9.38 -13.89
CA LEU A 102 -0.50 9.47 -14.84
C LEU A 102 0.00 9.55 -16.27
N ALA A 103 1.00 10.38 -16.55
CA ALA A 103 1.60 10.50 -17.89
C ALA A 103 2.19 9.15 -18.38
N ARG A 104 2.75 8.32 -17.49
CA ARG A 104 3.21 6.96 -17.85
C ARG A 104 2.04 6.04 -18.22
N VAL A 105 0.96 6.08 -17.46
CA VAL A 105 -0.24 5.27 -17.73
C VAL A 105 -0.89 5.68 -19.05
N LEU A 106 -1.01 6.98 -19.33
CA LEU A 106 -1.55 7.48 -20.59
C LEU A 106 -0.72 7.06 -21.80
N ARG A 107 0.60 6.99 -21.67
CA ARG A 107 1.47 6.43 -22.74
C ARG A 107 1.19 4.94 -22.99
N VAL A 108 0.90 4.16 -21.95
CA VAL A 108 0.49 2.76 -22.14
C VAL A 108 -0.84 2.70 -22.90
N VAL A 109 -1.82 3.54 -22.56
CA VAL A 109 -3.09 3.63 -23.29
C VAL A 109 -2.86 3.98 -24.76
N GLU A 110 -2.04 4.99 -25.04
CA GLU A 110 -1.67 5.39 -26.39
C GLU A 110 -1.04 4.22 -27.16
N ASN A 111 -0.06 3.54 -26.59
CA ASN A 111 0.58 2.38 -27.20
C ASN A 111 -0.41 1.24 -27.47
N LEU A 112 -1.34 0.98 -26.58
CA LEU A 112 -2.41 -0.02 -26.78
C LEU A 112 -3.36 0.37 -27.92
N CYS A 113 -3.60 1.66 -28.12
CA CYS A 113 -4.38 2.17 -29.26
C CYS A 113 -3.63 2.05 -30.58
N LEU A 114 -2.31 2.33 -30.58
CA LEU A 114 -1.46 2.26 -31.77
C LEU A 114 -1.18 0.81 -32.19
N ASP A 115 -1.01 -0.09 -31.24
CA ASP A 115 -0.78 -1.51 -31.48
C ASP A 115 -1.74 -2.38 -30.64
N PRO A 116 -2.92 -2.70 -31.18
CA PRO A 116 -3.89 -3.57 -30.50
C PRO A 116 -3.38 -4.98 -30.20
N SER A 117 -2.28 -5.43 -30.81
CA SER A 117 -1.69 -6.74 -30.48
C SER A 117 -1.18 -6.81 -29.06
N LEU A 118 -0.81 -5.66 -28.47
CA LEU A 118 -0.37 -5.53 -27.07
C LEU A 118 -1.46 -5.91 -26.07
N TYR A 119 -2.76 -5.86 -26.43
CA TYR A 119 -3.81 -6.36 -25.54
C TYR A 119 -3.69 -7.85 -25.22
N ARG A 120 -3.09 -8.64 -26.10
CA ARG A 120 -2.81 -10.07 -25.84
C ARG A 120 -1.70 -10.22 -24.77
N ARG A 121 -0.88 -9.20 -24.63
CA ARG A 121 0.26 -9.12 -23.71
C ARG A 121 0.05 -8.09 -22.61
N LEU A 122 -1.20 -7.69 -22.37
CA LEU A 122 -1.51 -6.63 -21.40
C LEU A 122 -0.97 -6.95 -20.01
N GLU A 123 -0.98 -8.23 -19.62
CA GLU A 123 -0.40 -8.64 -18.35
C GLU A 123 1.09 -8.34 -18.29
N ASP A 124 1.84 -8.71 -19.32
CA ASP A 124 3.27 -8.43 -19.41
C ASP A 124 3.55 -6.91 -19.36
N VAL A 125 2.74 -6.11 -20.07
CA VAL A 125 2.88 -4.64 -20.11
C VAL A 125 2.64 -4.03 -18.73
N VAL A 126 1.57 -4.45 -18.05
CA VAL A 126 1.22 -3.92 -16.72
C VAL A 126 2.23 -4.38 -15.67
N VAL A 127 2.65 -5.65 -15.70
CA VAL A 127 3.68 -6.20 -14.81
C VAL A 127 5.00 -5.47 -14.98
N ALA A 128 5.45 -5.26 -16.21
CA ALA A 128 6.67 -4.50 -16.49
C ALA A 128 6.59 -3.06 -15.99
N GLY A 129 5.45 -2.41 -16.22
CA GLY A 129 5.19 -1.05 -15.72
C GLY A 129 5.19 -0.97 -14.21
N GLU A 130 4.56 -1.92 -13.52
CA GLU A 130 4.54 -2.01 -12.05
C GLU A 130 5.94 -2.25 -11.50
N PHE A 131 6.70 -3.17 -12.09
CA PHE A 131 8.06 -3.45 -11.64
C PHE A 131 8.98 -2.26 -11.84
N ILE A 132 9.06 -1.71 -13.06
CA ILE A 132 10.04 -0.67 -13.41
C ILE A 132 9.68 0.68 -12.80
N ALA A 133 8.41 1.06 -12.84
CA ALA A 133 8.01 2.42 -12.49
C ALA A 133 7.59 2.59 -11.03
N GLU A 134 7.14 1.54 -10.38
CA GLU A 134 6.57 1.64 -9.03
C GLU A 134 7.37 0.87 -7.97
N MET A 135 8.19 -0.10 -8.38
CA MET A 135 8.83 -1.03 -7.45
C MET A 135 10.37 -1.02 -7.53
N PHE A 136 10.96 -0.62 -8.66
CA PHE A 136 12.38 -0.85 -8.93
C PHE A 136 13.32 -0.17 -7.92
N GLU A 137 13.02 1.07 -7.53
CA GLU A 137 13.84 1.79 -6.53
C GLU A 137 13.77 1.09 -5.16
N ASP A 138 12.56 0.68 -4.76
CA ASP A 138 12.34 -0.05 -3.52
C ASP A 138 13.01 -1.43 -3.55
N PHE A 139 12.98 -2.09 -4.70
CA PHE A 139 13.65 -3.36 -4.94
C PHE A 139 15.18 -3.22 -4.77
N LEU A 140 15.79 -2.21 -5.40
CA LEU A 140 17.21 -1.95 -5.23
C LEU A 140 17.55 -1.61 -3.77
N GLY A 141 16.74 -0.78 -3.13
CA GLY A 141 16.91 -0.46 -1.71
C GLY A 141 16.87 -1.70 -0.81
N ALA A 142 15.93 -2.61 -1.05
CA ALA A 142 15.82 -3.85 -0.29
C ALA A 142 17.00 -4.80 -0.51
N LEU A 143 17.55 -4.86 -1.73
CA LEU A 143 18.72 -5.66 -2.05
C LEU A 143 19.98 -5.19 -1.29
N VAL A 144 20.14 -3.88 -1.10
CA VAL A 144 21.28 -3.31 -0.34
C VAL A 144 21.27 -3.79 1.13
N TYR A 145 20.10 -4.04 1.70
CA TYR A 145 19.94 -4.51 3.07
C TYR A 145 19.85 -6.03 3.19
N ALA A 146 19.89 -6.75 2.07
CA ALA A 146 19.92 -8.22 2.10
C ALA A 146 21.29 -8.72 2.52
N ASP A 147 21.33 -9.60 3.52
CA ASP A 147 22.53 -10.18 4.15
C ASP A 147 23.29 -11.19 3.23
N SER A 148 23.15 -11.09 1.93
CA SER A 148 23.68 -11.99 0.94
C SER A 148 24.04 -11.22 -0.33
N ASP A 149 24.69 -11.89 -1.28
CA ASP A 149 25.07 -11.29 -2.55
C ASP A 149 23.88 -10.64 -3.27
N PRO A 150 23.77 -9.30 -3.31
CA PRO A 150 22.64 -8.60 -3.91
C PRO A 150 22.50 -8.89 -5.40
N TYR A 151 23.61 -9.10 -6.09
CA TYR A 151 23.61 -9.38 -7.52
C TYR A 151 22.99 -10.75 -7.83
N ARG A 152 23.36 -11.77 -7.07
CA ARG A 152 22.77 -13.10 -7.20
C ARG A 152 21.26 -13.08 -6.95
N ILE A 153 20.83 -12.40 -5.88
CA ILE A 153 19.41 -12.27 -5.57
C ILE A 153 18.66 -11.55 -6.70
N ALA A 154 19.21 -10.43 -7.18
CA ALA A 154 18.62 -9.70 -8.29
C ALA A 154 18.46 -10.59 -9.53
N THR A 155 19.52 -11.29 -9.93
CA THR A 155 19.50 -12.20 -11.07
C THR A 155 18.48 -13.32 -10.87
N GLU A 156 18.46 -13.99 -9.72
CA GLU A 156 17.51 -15.07 -9.44
C GLU A 156 16.05 -14.63 -9.46
N LEU A 157 15.76 -13.37 -9.13
CA LEU A 157 14.41 -12.83 -9.07
C LEU A 157 13.94 -12.18 -10.38
N THR A 158 14.87 -11.71 -11.22
CA THR A 158 14.53 -10.82 -12.35
C THR A 158 15.17 -11.22 -13.69
N ASP A 159 15.78 -12.40 -13.81
CA ASP A 159 16.43 -12.86 -15.04
C ASP A 159 15.44 -13.17 -16.19
N SER A 160 14.15 -13.30 -15.85
CA SER A 160 13.10 -13.51 -16.85
C SER A 160 11.79 -12.77 -16.46
N LYS A 161 10.96 -12.52 -17.47
CA LYS A 161 9.65 -11.90 -17.23
C LYS A 161 8.73 -12.78 -16.36
N GLU A 162 8.87 -14.09 -16.48
CA GLU A 162 8.10 -15.07 -15.71
C GLU A 162 8.43 -14.95 -14.22
N LYS A 163 9.71 -14.82 -13.87
CA LYS A 163 10.14 -14.63 -12.49
C LYS A 163 9.71 -13.27 -11.92
N ILE A 164 9.79 -12.21 -12.71
CA ILE A 164 9.26 -10.89 -12.31
C ILE A 164 7.76 -10.98 -12.05
N THR A 165 7.02 -11.61 -12.95
CA THR A 165 5.57 -11.81 -12.80
C THR A 165 5.25 -12.62 -11.56
N GLU A 166 5.96 -13.72 -11.35
CA GLU A 166 5.80 -14.56 -10.17
C GLU A 166 6.09 -13.79 -8.88
N LEU A 167 7.16 -13.00 -8.84
CA LEU A 167 7.51 -12.18 -7.69
C LEU A 167 6.40 -11.17 -7.37
N LEU A 168 5.96 -10.38 -8.35
CA LEU A 168 4.90 -9.40 -8.17
C LEU A 168 3.58 -10.03 -7.74
N LEU A 169 3.18 -11.10 -8.41
CA LEU A 169 1.92 -11.77 -8.11
C LEU A 169 1.96 -12.61 -6.81
N ALA A 170 3.13 -12.90 -6.27
CA ALA A 170 3.29 -13.50 -4.95
C ALA A 170 3.11 -12.47 -3.81
N MET A 171 3.27 -11.18 -4.11
CA MET A 171 3.06 -10.08 -3.16
C MET A 171 1.60 -9.65 -3.19
N PRO A 172 0.84 -9.78 -2.08
CA PRO A 172 -0.59 -9.46 -2.03
C PRO A 172 -0.93 -8.06 -2.56
N SER A 173 -0.19 -7.03 -2.12
CA SER A 173 -0.43 -5.67 -2.55
C SER A 173 -0.17 -5.47 -4.06
N ARG A 174 0.92 -6.02 -4.56
CA ARG A 174 1.27 -5.90 -5.99
C ARG A 174 0.30 -6.67 -6.87
N ARG A 175 -0.15 -7.84 -6.43
CA ARG A 175 -1.21 -8.60 -7.12
C ARG A 175 -2.47 -7.76 -7.30
N VAL A 176 -2.95 -7.09 -6.25
CA VAL A 176 -4.13 -6.21 -6.35
C VAL A 176 -3.85 -5.07 -7.32
N ALA A 177 -2.73 -4.36 -7.19
CA ALA A 177 -2.37 -3.24 -8.07
C ALA A 177 -2.33 -3.66 -9.55
N VAL A 178 -1.61 -4.73 -9.87
CA VAL A 178 -1.50 -5.27 -11.25
C VAL A 178 -2.88 -5.65 -11.79
N THR A 179 -3.67 -6.39 -11.00
CA THR A 179 -4.96 -6.90 -11.45
C THR A 179 -5.97 -5.77 -11.71
N VAL A 180 -6.03 -4.77 -10.82
CA VAL A 180 -6.93 -3.62 -11.00
C VAL A 180 -6.49 -2.76 -12.18
N ARG A 181 -5.18 -2.52 -12.36
CA ARG A 181 -4.63 -1.81 -13.54
C ARG A 181 -4.97 -2.53 -14.84
N GLN A 182 -4.79 -3.85 -14.89
CA GLN A 182 -5.20 -4.64 -16.07
C GLN A 182 -6.68 -4.49 -16.38
N ARG A 183 -7.52 -4.49 -15.36
CA ARG A 183 -8.97 -4.32 -15.53
C ARG A 183 -9.31 -2.95 -16.12
N TYR A 184 -8.70 -1.88 -15.62
CA TYR A 184 -8.91 -0.53 -16.13
C TYR A 184 -8.39 -0.36 -17.56
N HIS A 185 -7.22 -0.92 -17.90
CA HIS A 185 -6.71 -0.90 -19.28
C HIS A 185 -7.56 -1.70 -20.27
N ARG A 186 -8.31 -2.73 -19.81
CA ARG A 186 -9.25 -3.47 -20.67
C ARG A 186 -10.55 -2.73 -20.95
N ASP A 187 -10.86 -1.74 -20.15
CA ASP A 187 -12.01 -0.87 -20.38
C ASP A 187 -11.57 0.29 -21.28
N LEU A 188 -11.88 0.18 -22.60
CA LEU A 188 -11.52 1.17 -23.59
C LEU A 188 -12.16 2.56 -23.37
N GLN A 189 -13.21 2.64 -22.53
CA GLN A 189 -13.88 3.88 -22.20
C GLN A 189 -13.35 4.50 -20.92
N HIS A 190 -12.47 3.79 -20.18
CA HIS A 190 -11.93 4.27 -18.93
C HIS A 190 -11.00 5.48 -19.17
N LYS A 191 -11.34 6.59 -18.52
CA LYS A 191 -10.54 7.82 -18.56
C LYS A 191 -9.67 7.88 -17.32
N TRP A 192 -8.41 7.56 -17.47
CA TRP A 192 -7.44 7.58 -16.40
C TRP A 192 -7.28 8.96 -15.78
N THR A 193 -7.28 9.00 -14.45
CA THR A 193 -7.07 10.19 -13.63
C THR A 193 -6.05 9.92 -12.54
N VAL A 194 -5.56 10.97 -11.89
CA VAL A 194 -4.72 10.84 -10.68
C VAL A 194 -5.47 10.10 -9.57
N ASN A 195 -6.79 10.27 -9.46
CA ASN A 195 -7.57 9.57 -8.43
C ASN A 195 -7.58 8.06 -8.64
N ASP A 196 -7.65 7.58 -9.89
CA ASP A 196 -7.56 6.13 -10.15
C ASP A 196 -6.26 5.53 -9.62
N LEU A 197 -5.14 6.26 -9.76
CA LEU A 197 -3.85 5.81 -9.25
C LEU A 197 -3.83 5.77 -7.72
N ARG A 198 -4.40 6.78 -7.07
CA ARG A 198 -4.53 6.83 -5.60
C ARG A 198 -5.44 5.73 -5.08
N ASP A 199 -6.55 5.47 -5.78
CA ASP A 199 -7.46 4.39 -5.43
C ASP A 199 -6.79 3.02 -5.58
N ILE A 200 -6.02 2.79 -6.65
CA ILE A 200 -5.24 1.57 -6.82
C ILE A 200 -4.23 1.41 -5.68
N ASP A 201 -3.51 2.48 -5.30
CA ASP A 201 -2.56 2.43 -4.19
C ASP A 201 -3.25 2.10 -2.86
N ALA A 202 -4.37 2.75 -2.56
CA ALA A 202 -5.15 2.48 -1.35
C ALA A 202 -5.72 1.06 -1.33
N LEU A 203 -6.33 0.62 -2.44
CA LEU A 203 -6.93 -0.71 -2.56
C LEU A 203 -5.88 -1.82 -2.55
N SER A 204 -4.69 -1.57 -3.09
CA SER A 204 -3.59 -2.53 -3.09
C SER A 204 -3.18 -2.93 -1.66
N VAL A 205 -3.36 -2.04 -0.70
CA VAL A 205 -3.11 -2.30 0.71
C VAL A 205 -4.40 -2.75 1.43
N ALA A 206 -5.52 -2.08 1.17
CA ALA A 206 -6.75 -2.33 1.91
C ALA A 206 -7.33 -3.72 1.62
N VAL A 207 -7.37 -4.14 0.36
CA VAL A 207 -7.99 -5.42 -0.03
C VAL A 207 -7.29 -6.64 0.59
N PRO A 208 -5.95 -6.74 0.61
CA PRO A 208 -5.29 -7.88 1.25
C PRO A 208 -5.29 -7.86 2.79
N TYR A 209 -5.47 -6.70 3.42
CA TYR A 209 -5.15 -6.54 4.84
C TYR A 209 -6.29 -6.01 5.71
N CYS A 210 -7.44 -5.66 5.12
CA CYS A 210 -8.62 -5.26 5.87
C CYS A 210 -9.74 -6.30 5.71
N ASP A 211 -10.51 -6.51 6.78
CA ASP A 211 -11.69 -7.38 6.74
C ASP A 211 -12.81 -6.75 5.89
N VAL A 212 -12.91 -5.41 5.92
CA VAL A 212 -13.94 -4.65 5.20
C VAL A 212 -13.33 -3.44 4.50
N VAL A 213 -13.62 -3.29 3.22
CA VAL A 213 -13.20 -2.15 2.40
C VAL A 213 -14.43 -1.44 1.84
N VAL A 214 -14.52 -0.14 2.08
CA VAL A 214 -15.55 0.72 1.49
C VAL A 214 -14.90 1.55 0.39
N THR A 215 -15.42 1.46 -0.82
CA THR A 215 -14.87 2.17 -1.99
C THR A 215 -16.00 2.59 -2.93
N ASP A 216 -15.70 3.25 -4.03
CA ASP A 216 -16.71 3.58 -5.03
C ASP A 216 -17.19 2.36 -5.82
N HIS A 217 -18.18 2.55 -6.67
CA HIS A 217 -18.79 1.48 -7.44
C HIS A 217 -17.83 0.91 -8.50
N ALA A 218 -17.03 1.74 -9.15
CA ALA A 218 -16.12 1.31 -10.20
C ALA A 218 -15.00 0.44 -9.64
N ALA A 219 -14.37 0.89 -8.55
CA ALA A 219 -13.33 0.15 -7.86
C ALA A 219 -13.86 -1.16 -7.25
N ARG A 220 -15.05 -1.14 -6.60
CA ARG A 220 -15.72 -2.36 -6.14
C ARG A 220 -15.91 -3.35 -7.27
N THR A 221 -16.47 -2.88 -8.41
CA THR A 221 -16.69 -3.73 -9.58
C THR A 221 -15.40 -4.31 -10.12
N ALA A 222 -14.32 -3.51 -10.18
CA ALA A 222 -13.02 -3.98 -10.63
C ALA A 222 -12.49 -5.12 -9.74
N ILE A 223 -12.61 -4.99 -8.41
CA ILE A 223 -12.13 -5.99 -7.44
C ILE A 223 -12.96 -7.26 -7.48
N THR A 224 -14.30 -7.13 -7.43
CA THR A 224 -15.21 -8.28 -7.35
C THR A 224 -15.27 -9.08 -8.65
N HIS A 225 -15.16 -8.40 -9.80
CA HIS A 225 -15.14 -9.06 -11.11
C HIS A 225 -13.98 -10.05 -11.28
N VAL A 226 -12.83 -9.74 -10.68
CA VAL A 226 -11.63 -10.59 -10.72
C VAL A 226 -11.45 -11.43 -9.45
N HIS A 227 -12.46 -11.45 -8.58
CA HIS A 227 -12.53 -12.26 -7.36
C HIS A 227 -11.41 -11.99 -6.34
N LEU A 228 -10.84 -10.79 -6.30
CA LEU A 228 -9.85 -10.41 -5.29
C LEU A 228 -10.45 -10.35 -3.89
N ASP A 229 -11.72 -9.95 -3.76
CA ASP A 229 -12.50 -9.99 -2.54
C ASP A 229 -12.54 -11.39 -1.91
N ARG A 230 -12.83 -12.40 -2.73
CA ARG A 230 -12.86 -13.81 -2.30
C ARG A 230 -11.46 -14.34 -1.99
N ARG A 231 -10.47 -13.99 -2.82
CA ARG A 231 -9.09 -14.42 -2.64
C ARG A 231 -8.50 -13.99 -1.32
N PHE A 232 -8.82 -12.76 -0.88
CA PHE A 232 -8.31 -12.19 0.36
C PHE A 232 -9.32 -12.26 1.51
N SER A 233 -10.49 -12.85 1.29
CA SER A 233 -11.58 -12.96 2.28
C SER A 233 -12.01 -11.59 2.81
N THR A 234 -12.03 -10.58 1.94
CA THR A 234 -12.33 -9.18 2.27
C THR A 234 -13.72 -8.81 1.79
N ILE A 235 -14.51 -8.20 2.64
CA ILE A 235 -15.81 -7.66 2.26
C ILE A 235 -15.59 -6.31 1.57
N VAL A 236 -15.90 -6.24 0.26
CA VAL A 236 -15.77 -4.99 -0.50
C VAL A 236 -17.15 -4.45 -0.83
N THR A 237 -17.46 -3.25 -0.33
CA THR A 237 -18.76 -2.61 -0.51
C THR A 237 -18.63 -1.18 -1.00
N SER A 238 -19.68 -0.69 -1.73
CA SER A 238 -19.82 0.71 -2.10
C SER A 238 -21.03 1.38 -1.41
N ARG A 239 -21.71 0.66 -0.52
CA ARG A 239 -22.93 1.11 0.13
C ARG A 239 -22.81 1.04 1.65
N ARG A 240 -23.18 2.14 2.31
CA ARG A 240 -23.18 2.22 3.78
C ARG A 240 -24.07 1.15 4.44
N GLN A 241 -25.19 0.81 3.82
CA GLN A 241 -26.10 -0.21 4.35
C GLN A 241 -25.46 -1.60 4.37
N GLU A 242 -24.75 -1.97 3.31
CA GLU A 242 -24.00 -3.23 3.24
C GLU A 242 -22.90 -3.28 4.29
N LEU A 243 -22.20 -2.15 4.53
CA LEU A 243 -21.20 -2.05 5.59
C LEU A 243 -21.82 -2.36 6.96
N LEU A 244 -22.96 -1.74 7.29
CA LEU A 244 -23.62 -1.96 8.57
C LEU A 244 -24.06 -3.41 8.79
N GLN A 245 -24.47 -4.10 7.72
CA GLN A 245 -24.81 -5.53 7.77
C GLN A 245 -23.59 -6.45 7.92
N SER A 246 -22.44 -5.99 7.49
CA SER A 246 -21.18 -6.76 7.52
C SER A 246 -20.46 -6.65 8.86
N LEU A 247 -20.82 -5.68 9.70
CA LEU A 247 -20.22 -5.52 11.02
C LEU A 247 -20.79 -6.54 12.02
N PRO A 248 -19.96 -7.12 12.90
CA PRO A 248 -20.43 -8.05 13.90
C PRO A 248 -21.49 -7.40 14.82
N PRO A 249 -22.52 -8.14 15.24
CA PRO A 249 -23.53 -7.63 16.15
C PRO A 249 -22.85 -7.17 17.45
N GLY A 250 -22.99 -5.89 17.79
CA GLY A 250 -22.37 -5.25 18.96
C GLY A 250 -21.38 -4.13 18.64
N ALA A 251 -20.89 -4.01 17.41
CA ALA A 251 -20.03 -2.90 17.02
C ALA A 251 -20.72 -1.50 17.05
N HIS A 252 -22.04 -1.49 17.26
CA HIS A 252 -22.87 -0.26 17.22
C HIS A 252 -23.10 0.38 18.60
N THR A 253 -22.62 -0.18 19.71
CA THR A 253 -23.05 0.21 21.05
C THR A 253 -21.97 0.82 21.95
N SER A 254 -20.91 1.39 21.43
CA SER A 254 -20.16 2.35 22.24
C SER A 254 -20.80 3.73 22.12
N LYS A 255 -21.94 3.94 22.84
CA LYS A 255 -22.34 5.29 23.22
C LYS A 255 -21.14 5.95 23.92
N PRO A 256 -20.74 7.18 23.57
CA PRO A 256 -19.84 7.93 24.40
C PRO A 256 -20.55 8.08 25.75
N SER A 257 -19.99 7.49 26.79
CA SER A 257 -20.36 7.76 28.17
C SER A 257 -20.06 9.24 28.40
N GLY A 258 -21.12 10.05 28.30
CA GLY A 258 -21.09 11.44 28.69
C GLY A 258 -21.08 11.52 30.20
N SER A 259 -20.17 12.23 30.72
CA SER A 259 -20.27 13.13 31.91
C SER A 259 -18.97 13.93 32.01
#